data_980c749b5109fabf962129a402201a49
#
_entry.id   980c749b5109fabf962129a402201a49
#
_cell.length_a   1.000
_cell.length_b   1.000
_cell.length_c   1.000
_cell.angle_alpha   90.00
_cell.angle_beta   90.00
_cell.angle_gamma   90.00
#
_symmetry.space_group_name_H-M   'P 1'
#
loop_
_entity.id
_entity.type
_entity.pdbx_description
1 polymer ?
#
loop_
_entity_poly.entity_id
_entity_poly.type
_entity_poly.pdbx_seq_one_letter_code
_entity_poly.pdbx_strand_id
1 'polypeptide(L)'
;MIRLEHLSKKFRLKNGGFKQVLDDVSYTFEEGVNTGILGLNGTGKSTLLKLLCGSINPSGGSVIRTSSISWPVGFSGFVVGNLTGYQNLRFISRIYRSDYNKDKKFVEEFTELGDYLDEPVKTYSSGMRSKLNFALSMSIGFDFYLIDEAFSVGDAKFKKKGMEIFRERMKDSTVIVVSHSVSNITSLCTKAVVLDEAKFKLYPTMEESIEVYKALGQKVLAGRK
;
A
#
# COMPACT_ATOMS: atom_id res chain seq x y z
N MET A 1 -5.31 -4.53 -15.00
CA MET A 1 -3.84 -4.33 -14.96
C MET A 1 -3.47 -2.90 -14.58
N ILE A 2 -2.22 -2.68 -14.13
CA ILE A 2 -1.65 -1.33 -13.91
C ILE A 2 -0.37 -1.23 -14.74
N ARG A 3 -0.27 -0.21 -15.61
CA ARG A 3 0.91 -0.02 -16.48
C ARG A 3 1.53 1.34 -16.24
N LEU A 4 2.83 1.34 -16.01
CA LEU A 4 3.69 2.52 -15.92
C LEU A 4 4.32 2.76 -17.28
N GLU A 5 4.22 3.98 -17.80
CA GLU A 5 4.81 4.39 -19.08
C GLU A 5 5.71 5.60 -18.85
N HIS A 6 7.02 5.39 -18.94
CA HIS A 6 8.02 6.43 -18.76
C HIS A 6 7.84 7.26 -17.49
N LEU A 7 7.39 6.57 -16.40
CA LEU A 7 6.98 7.21 -15.16
C LEU A 7 8.17 7.87 -14.47
N SER A 8 8.05 9.17 -14.26
CA SER A 8 9.05 9.96 -13.54
C SER A 8 8.40 10.77 -12.43
N LYS A 9 9.09 10.89 -11.29
CA LYS A 9 8.67 11.72 -10.17
C LYS A 9 9.85 12.44 -9.53
N LYS A 10 9.73 13.77 -9.43
CA LYS A 10 10.67 14.63 -8.71
C LYS A 10 9.94 15.54 -7.74
N PHE A 11 10.58 15.87 -6.65
CA PHE A 11 10.10 16.85 -5.68
C PHE A 11 11.04 18.04 -5.61
N ARG A 12 10.47 19.24 -5.51
CA ARG A 12 11.25 20.45 -5.30
C ARG A 12 11.77 20.49 -3.87
N LEU A 13 13.04 20.76 -3.71
CA LEU A 13 13.68 20.94 -2.40
C LEU A 13 13.58 22.38 -1.95
N LYS A 14 13.70 22.63 -0.65
CA LYS A 14 13.67 23.99 -0.08
C LYS A 14 14.80 24.89 -0.61
N ASN A 15 15.93 24.32 -0.97
CA ASN A 15 17.08 25.00 -1.56
C ASN A 15 16.94 25.32 -3.07
N GLY A 16 15.74 25.10 -3.64
CA GLY A 16 15.45 25.33 -5.06
C GLY A 16 15.81 24.18 -6.00
N GLY A 17 16.55 23.18 -5.54
CA GLY A 17 16.89 21.96 -6.32
C GLY A 17 15.72 20.97 -6.41
N PHE A 18 15.97 19.83 -7.09
CA PHE A 18 15.01 18.74 -7.21
C PHE A 18 15.62 17.44 -6.70
N LYS A 19 14.80 16.64 -6.02
CA LYS A 19 15.10 15.24 -5.69
C LYS A 19 14.34 14.35 -6.65
N GLN A 20 15.04 13.62 -7.51
CA GLN A 20 14.47 12.57 -8.35
C GLN A 20 14.16 11.35 -7.48
N VAL A 21 12.94 10.81 -7.59
CA VAL A 21 12.47 9.66 -6.80
C VAL A 21 12.14 8.48 -7.71
N LEU A 22 11.63 8.75 -8.91
CA LEU A 22 11.47 7.80 -10.00
C LEU A 22 11.95 8.45 -11.29
N ASP A 23 12.65 7.70 -12.12
CA ASP A 23 13.26 8.17 -13.35
C ASP A 23 13.02 7.17 -14.48
N ASP A 24 12.14 7.56 -15.41
CA ASP A 24 11.82 6.81 -16.63
C ASP A 24 11.47 5.33 -16.38
N VAL A 25 10.58 5.07 -15.41
CA VAL A 25 10.17 3.71 -15.05
C VAL A 25 9.03 3.26 -15.95
N SER A 26 9.24 2.18 -16.72
CA SER A 26 8.20 1.49 -17.47
C SER A 26 8.06 0.06 -16.96
N TYR A 27 6.83 -0.31 -16.53
CA TYR A 27 6.55 -1.63 -15.96
C TYR A 27 5.05 -1.93 -15.99
N THR A 28 4.67 -3.21 -16.10
CA THR A 28 3.28 -3.65 -16.04
C THR A 28 3.09 -4.58 -14.85
N PHE A 29 2.15 -4.22 -13.95
CA PHE A 29 1.63 -5.10 -12.93
C PHE A 29 0.43 -5.85 -13.52
N GLU A 30 0.58 -7.14 -13.69
CA GLU A 30 -0.43 -8.02 -14.27
C GLU A 30 -1.41 -8.51 -13.20
N GLU A 31 -2.68 -8.71 -13.56
CA GLU A 31 -3.67 -9.32 -12.67
C GLU A 31 -3.28 -10.78 -12.38
N GLY A 32 -3.48 -11.21 -11.14
CA GLY A 32 -3.09 -12.54 -10.66
C GLY A 32 -1.60 -12.71 -10.35
N VAL A 33 -0.75 -11.70 -10.67
CA VAL A 33 0.70 -11.74 -10.37
C VAL A 33 1.03 -10.85 -9.18
N ASN A 34 1.08 -11.44 -8.00
CA ASN A 34 1.47 -10.71 -6.79
C ASN A 34 2.94 -10.27 -6.88
N THR A 35 3.16 -8.95 -6.84
CA THR A 35 4.47 -8.36 -7.07
C THR A 35 5.00 -7.67 -5.83
N GLY A 36 6.20 -8.04 -5.40
CA GLY A 36 6.96 -7.39 -4.34
C GLY A 36 7.86 -6.28 -4.88
N ILE A 37 7.92 -5.16 -4.19
CA ILE A 37 8.83 -4.06 -4.50
C ILE A 37 9.82 -3.91 -3.34
N LEU A 38 11.04 -4.37 -3.57
CA LEU A 38 12.16 -4.28 -2.66
C LEU A 38 12.90 -2.96 -2.89
N GLY A 39 13.42 -2.36 -1.83
CA GLY A 39 14.25 -1.16 -1.94
C GLY A 39 14.62 -0.64 -0.55
N LEU A 40 15.76 0.02 -0.44
CA LEU A 40 16.24 0.62 0.80
C LEU A 40 15.34 1.77 1.25
N ASN A 41 15.46 2.20 2.50
CA ASN A 41 14.72 3.33 3.01
C ASN A 41 15.04 4.62 2.22
N GLY A 42 13.99 5.36 1.85
CA GLY A 42 14.15 6.61 1.09
C GLY A 42 14.30 6.44 -0.42
N THR A 43 14.22 5.22 -1.00
CA THR A 43 14.30 4.99 -2.45
C THR A 43 13.04 5.40 -3.21
N GLY A 44 11.93 5.74 -2.53
CA GLY A 44 10.70 6.20 -3.20
C GLY A 44 9.54 5.20 -3.20
N LYS A 45 9.63 4.09 -2.48
CA LYS A 45 8.58 3.06 -2.43
C LYS A 45 7.18 3.60 -2.08
N SER A 46 7.05 4.35 -0.99
CA SER A 46 5.76 4.95 -0.60
C SER A 46 5.30 6.05 -1.58
N THR A 47 6.23 6.71 -2.29
CA THR A 47 5.89 7.63 -3.39
C THR A 47 5.30 6.87 -4.57
N LEU A 48 5.87 5.73 -4.91
CA LEU A 48 5.36 4.86 -5.96
C LEU A 48 3.93 4.38 -5.64
N LEU A 49 3.67 3.91 -4.41
CA LEU A 49 2.31 3.52 -4.01
C LEU A 49 1.30 4.68 -4.17
N LYS A 50 1.69 5.90 -3.80
CA LYS A 50 0.85 7.10 -3.99
C LYS A 50 0.60 7.41 -5.46
N LEU A 51 1.56 7.16 -6.33
CA LEU A 51 1.38 7.28 -7.79
C LEU A 51 0.46 6.18 -8.31
N LEU A 52 0.62 4.93 -7.85
CA LEU A 52 -0.22 3.81 -8.26
C LEU A 52 -1.70 4.02 -7.89
N CYS A 53 -2.01 4.50 -6.69
CA CYS A 53 -3.39 4.79 -6.29
C CYS A 53 -3.90 6.17 -6.75
N GLY A 54 -3.08 6.97 -7.43
CA GLY A 54 -3.50 8.27 -7.97
C GLY A 54 -3.60 9.40 -6.94
N SER A 55 -3.10 9.23 -5.72
CA SER A 55 -3.13 10.28 -4.69
C SER A 55 -2.12 11.42 -4.95
N ILE A 56 -1.15 11.20 -5.83
CA ILE A 56 -0.26 12.23 -6.38
C ILE A 56 -0.07 12.03 -7.88
N ASN A 57 0.18 13.13 -8.60
CA ASN A 57 0.46 13.08 -10.02
C ASN A 57 1.95 12.83 -10.31
N PRO A 58 2.30 12.13 -11.41
CA PRO A 58 3.67 12.03 -11.89
C PRO A 58 4.23 13.40 -12.31
N SER A 59 5.55 13.52 -12.42
CA SER A 59 6.23 14.66 -13.01
C SER A 59 6.49 14.49 -14.50
N GLY A 60 6.44 13.25 -14.99
CA GLY A 60 6.54 12.85 -16.40
C GLY A 60 6.02 11.43 -16.57
N GLY A 61 5.63 11.08 -17.79
CA GLY A 61 5.01 9.78 -18.09
C GLY A 61 3.60 9.62 -17.54
N SER A 62 3.12 8.38 -17.48
CA SER A 62 1.75 8.08 -17.08
C SER A 62 1.62 6.80 -16.26
N VAL A 63 0.51 6.69 -15.52
CA VAL A 63 0.05 5.46 -14.86
C VAL A 63 -1.30 5.11 -15.43
N ILE A 64 -1.39 4.06 -16.25
CA ILE A 64 -2.62 3.56 -16.83
C ILE A 64 -3.20 2.50 -15.90
N ARG A 65 -4.47 2.66 -15.53
CA ARG A 65 -5.22 1.80 -14.62
C ARG A 65 -6.47 1.31 -15.32
N THR A 66 -6.55 0.01 -15.58
CA THR A 66 -7.75 -0.62 -16.15
C THR A 66 -8.54 -1.42 -15.11
N SER A 67 -8.06 -1.43 -13.87
CA SER A 67 -8.61 -2.19 -12.74
C SER A 67 -8.75 -1.28 -11.53
N SER A 68 -9.61 -1.62 -10.60
CA SER A 68 -9.77 -0.90 -9.34
C SER A 68 -8.53 -1.12 -8.44
N ILE A 69 -8.08 -0.07 -7.77
CA ILE A 69 -6.86 -0.08 -6.96
C ILE A 69 -7.18 0.50 -5.58
N SER A 70 -6.77 -0.22 -4.54
CA SER A 70 -6.89 0.29 -3.17
C SER A 70 -5.93 1.45 -2.93
N TRP A 71 -6.22 2.27 -1.92
CA TRP A 71 -5.16 3.03 -1.26
C TRP A 71 -4.23 2.06 -0.50
N PRO A 72 -3.02 2.48 -0.09
CA PRO A 72 -2.14 1.61 0.69
C PRO A 72 -2.83 1.15 1.98
N VAL A 73 -2.97 -0.17 2.15
CA VAL A 73 -3.65 -0.78 3.31
C VAL A 73 -2.92 -0.39 4.60
N GLY A 74 -3.69 0.06 5.60
CA GLY A 74 -3.13 0.57 6.85
C GLY A 74 -2.71 2.05 6.82
N PHE A 75 -2.75 2.71 5.65
CA PHE A 75 -2.50 4.14 5.56
C PHE A 75 -3.67 4.94 6.16
N SER A 76 -3.37 5.80 7.13
CA SER A 76 -4.39 6.57 7.86
C SER A 76 -4.84 7.87 7.17
N GLY A 77 -4.20 8.24 6.05
CA GLY A 77 -4.38 9.54 5.43
C GLY A 77 -5.69 9.74 4.64
N PHE A 78 -6.52 8.70 4.49
CA PHE A 78 -7.82 8.80 3.81
C PHE A 78 -8.99 8.94 4.79
N VAL A 79 -8.79 8.69 6.09
CA VAL A 79 -9.81 8.84 7.12
C VAL A 79 -9.83 10.27 7.64
N VAL A 80 -10.99 10.90 7.58
CA VAL A 80 -11.18 12.28 8.04
C VAL A 80 -11.48 12.28 9.53
N GLY A 81 -10.59 12.85 10.33
CA GLY A 81 -10.65 12.82 11.79
C GLY A 81 -11.89 13.50 12.40
N ASN A 82 -12.44 14.53 11.76
CA ASN A 82 -13.64 15.23 12.23
C ASN A 82 -14.96 14.49 11.88
N LEU A 83 -14.90 13.47 11.04
CA LEU A 83 -16.04 12.62 10.72
C LEU A 83 -16.07 11.42 11.68
N THR A 84 -17.25 10.85 11.89
CA THR A 84 -17.43 9.60 12.65
C THR A 84 -16.95 8.40 11.84
N GLY A 85 -16.82 7.24 12.49
CA GLY A 85 -16.51 5.99 11.80
C GLY A 85 -17.50 5.68 10.67
N TYR A 86 -18.80 5.80 10.96
CA TYR A 86 -19.87 5.58 9.97
C TYR A 86 -19.88 6.64 8.85
N GLN A 87 -19.57 7.89 9.15
CA GLN A 87 -19.50 8.94 8.13
C GLN A 87 -18.32 8.69 7.16
N ASN A 88 -17.16 8.28 7.69
CA ASN A 88 -16.03 7.87 6.87
C ASN A 88 -16.39 6.66 6.00
N LEU A 89 -17.03 5.64 6.57
CA LEU A 89 -17.49 4.48 5.82
C LEU A 89 -18.45 4.87 4.71
N ARG A 90 -19.48 5.69 5.02
CA ARG A 90 -20.47 6.16 4.02
C ARG A 90 -19.80 6.93 2.89
N PHE A 91 -18.82 7.76 3.22
CA PHE A 91 -18.05 8.51 2.22
C PHE A 91 -17.31 7.57 1.26
N ILE A 92 -16.61 6.58 1.80
CA ILE A 92 -15.84 5.60 1.02
C ILE A 92 -16.78 4.73 0.17
N SER A 93 -17.85 4.18 0.76
CA SER A 93 -18.81 3.34 0.04
C SER A 93 -19.44 4.09 -1.15
N ARG A 94 -19.69 5.41 -1.01
CA ARG A 94 -20.18 6.24 -2.13
C ARG A 94 -19.14 6.43 -3.22
N ILE A 95 -17.89 6.70 -2.88
CA ILE A 95 -16.81 6.89 -3.87
C ILE A 95 -16.63 5.62 -4.71
N TYR A 96 -16.58 4.46 -4.04
CA TYR A 96 -16.31 3.17 -4.69
C TYR A 96 -17.59 2.43 -5.13
N ARG A 97 -18.77 3.03 -4.93
CA ARG A 97 -20.09 2.46 -5.30
C ARG A 97 -20.32 1.08 -4.72
N SER A 98 -19.84 0.85 -3.50
CA SER A 98 -20.06 -0.40 -2.77
C SER A 98 -21.40 -0.39 -2.01
N ASP A 99 -21.84 -1.56 -1.55
CA ASP A 99 -23.03 -1.70 -0.72
C ASP A 99 -22.73 -1.27 0.73
N TYR A 100 -23.21 -0.07 1.09
CA TYR A 100 -23.00 0.50 2.43
C TYR A 100 -23.48 -0.43 3.55
N ASN A 101 -24.59 -1.15 3.40
CA ASN A 101 -25.12 -2.00 4.47
C ASN A 101 -24.23 -3.24 4.69
N LYS A 102 -23.74 -3.81 3.60
CA LYS A 102 -22.75 -4.90 3.66
C LYS A 102 -21.45 -4.44 4.29
N ASP A 103 -20.94 -3.29 3.84
CA ASP A 103 -19.70 -2.69 4.35
C ASP A 103 -19.83 -2.34 5.84
N LYS A 104 -20.98 -1.78 6.25
CA LYS A 104 -21.29 -1.42 7.63
C LYS A 104 -21.24 -2.64 8.54
N LYS A 105 -21.94 -3.71 8.18
CA LYS A 105 -21.94 -4.96 8.93
C LYS A 105 -20.51 -5.50 9.11
N PHE A 106 -19.73 -5.52 8.03
CA PHE A 106 -18.33 -5.97 8.08
C PHE A 106 -17.49 -5.10 9.03
N VAL A 107 -17.61 -3.76 8.96
CA VAL A 107 -16.84 -2.83 9.80
C VAL A 107 -17.20 -3.01 11.27
N GLU A 108 -18.49 -3.13 11.60
CA GLU A 108 -18.97 -3.38 12.97
C GLU A 108 -18.38 -4.68 13.54
N GLU A 109 -18.56 -5.80 12.83
CA GLU A 109 -18.11 -7.13 13.25
C GLU A 109 -16.58 -7.23 13.35
N PHE A 110 -15.87 -6.54 12.48
CA PHE A 110 -14.42 -6.60 12.45
C PHE A 110 -13.77 -5.74 13.51
N THR A 111 -14.22 -4.47 13.64
CA THR A 111 -13.56 -3.49 14.54
C THR A 111 -13.90 -3.71 16.00
N GLU A 112 -15.10 -4.22 16.29
CA GLU A 112 -15.65 -4.36 17.64
C GLU A 112 -15.63 -3.03 18.42
N LEU A 113 -15.83 -1.88 17.69
CA LEU A 113 -15.77 -0.54 18.30
C LEU A 113 -17.11 -0.08 18.91
N GLY A 114 -18.24 -0.75 18.56
CA GLY A 114 -19.56 -0.41 19.09
C GLY A 114 -19.91 1.07 18.89
N ASP A 115 -20.38 1.73 19.95
CA ASP A 115 -20.84 3.13 19.93
C ASP A 115 -19.75 4.13 19.51
N TYR A 116 -18.48 3.77 19.61
CA TYR A 116 -17.40 4.64 19.09
C TYR A 116 -17.50 4.90 17.59
N LEU A 117 -18.17 4.04 16.83
CA LEU A 117 -18.37 4.28 15.39
C LEU A 117 -19.24 5.50 15.10
N ASP A 118 -20.02 5.99 16.09
CA ASP A 118 -20.78 7.24 16.02
C ASP A 118 -19.97 8.45 16.51
N GLU A 119 -18.78 8.25 17.09
CA GLU A 119 -17.92 9.31 17.57
C GLU A 119 -16.90 9.77 16.50
N PRO A 120 -16.46 11.04 16.52
CA PRO A 120 -15.43 11.54 15.62
C PRO A 120 -14.12 10.77 15.76
N VAL A 121 -13.50 10.35 14.62
CA VAL A 121 -12.29 9.52 14.62
C VAL A 121 -11.09 10.20 15.31
N LYS A 122 -11.07 11.53 15.41
CA LYS A 122 -10.04 12.27 16.17
C LYS A 122 -9.99 11.88 17.65
N THR A 123 -11.10 11.41 18.22
CA THR A 123 -11.19 10.97 19.64
C THR A 123 -10.68 9.55 19.86
N TYR A 124 -10.45 8.78 18.77
CA TYR A 124 -10.03 7.39 18.86
C TYR A 124 -8.58 7.27 19.34
N SER A 125 -8.31 6.21 20.09
CA SER A 125 -6.94 5.78 20.35
C SER A 125 -6.23 5.36 19.05
N SER A 126 -4.91 5.25 19.07
CA SER A 126 -4.14 4.77 17.91
C SER A 126 -4.58 3.37 17.46
N GLY A 127 -4.87 2.48 18.41
CA GLY A 127 -5.36 1.13 18.13
C GLY A 127 -6.75 1.13 17.47
N MET A 128 -7.69 1.94 17.97
CA MET A 128 -9.03 2.09 17.38
C MET A 128 -8.96 2.65 15.97
N ARG A 129 -8.14 3.69 15.73
CA ARG A 129 -7.93 4.24 14.39
C ARG A 129 -7.36 3.20 13.43
N SER A 130 -6.42 2.42 13.91
CA SER A 130 -5.82 1.36 13.11
C SER A 130 -6.83 0.27 12.75
N LYS A 131 -7.68 -0.15 13.68
CA LYS A 131 -8.77 -1.11 13.43
C LYS A 131 -9.74 -0.56 12.37
N LEU A 132 -10.18 0.69 12.52
CA LEU A 132 -11.07 1.32 11.56
C LEU A 132 -10.42 1.44 10.17
N ASN A 133 -9.18 1.92 10.08
CA ASN A 133 -8.47 2.06 8.80
C ASN A 133 -8.37 0.73 8.05
N PHE A 134 -8.01 -0.34 8.77
CA PHE A 134 -7.93 -1.67 8.18
C PHE A 134 -9.31 -2.16 7.73
N ALA A 135 -10.33 -2.02 8.59
CA ALA A 135 -11.69 -2.44 8.27
C ALA A 135 -12.23 -1.73 7.02
N LEU A 136 -12.04 -0.41 6.92
CA LEU A 136 -12.43 0.38 5.76
C LEU A 136 -11.70 -0.07 4.49
N SER A 137 -10.41 -0.44 4.60
CA SER A 137 -9.63 -0.95 3.45
C SER A 137 -10.10 -2.32 2.99
N MET A 138 -10.61 -3.14 3.92
CA MET A 138 -11.07 -4.51 3.62
C MET A 138 -12.56 -4.60 3.32
N SER A 139 -13.38 -3.60 3.68
CA SER A 139 -14.81 -3.58 3.34
C SER A 139 -15.03 -3.43 1.84
N ILE A 140 -14.21 -2.65 1.16
CA ILE A 140 -14.28 -2.45 -0.29
C ILE A 140 -13.50 -3.55 -1.02
N GLY A 141 -14.09 -4.11 -2.08
CA GLY A 141 -13.39 -5.03 -2.98
C GLY A 141 -12.60 -4.28 -4.03
N PHE A 142 -11.32 -4.61 -4.18
CA PHE A 142 -10.43 -4.06 -5.21
C PHE A 142 -9.79 -5.19 -6.01
N ASP A 143 -9.52 -4.93 -7.30
CA ASP A 143 -8.74 -5.84 -8.14
C ASP A 143 -7.26 -5.86 -7.72
N PHE A 144 -6.75 -4.70 -7.26
CA PHE A 144 -5.39 -4.56 -6.73
C PHE A 144 -5.38 -3.98 -5.34
N TYR A 145 -4.71 -4.66 -4.40
CA TYR A 145 -4.38 -4.14 -3.08
C TYR A 145 -2.94 -3.68 -3.01
N LEU A 146 -2.74 -2.44 -2.56
CA LEU A 146 -1.43 -1.87 -2.28
C LEU A 146 -1.08 -2.04 -0.81
N ILE A 147 0.08 -2.61 -0.51
CA ILE A 147 0.54 -2.86 0.85
C ILE A 147 1.84 -2.12 1.11
N ASP A 148 1.85 -1.22 2.09
CA ASP A 148 3.03 -0.53 2.59
C ASP A 148 3.37 -1.10 3.98
N GLU A 149 4.41 -1.89 4.11
CA GLU A 149 5.04 -2.46 5.35
C GLU A 149 4.13 -2.74 6.57
N ALA A 150 2.94 -2.20 6.60
CA ALA A 150 2.13 -1.87 7.75
C ALA A 150 1.10 -2.94 8.16
N PHE A 151 1.39 -4.26 8.02
CA PHE A 151 0.60 -5.26 8.75
C PHE A 151 0.88 -5.30 10.26
N SER A 152 1.52 -4.26 10.79
CA SER A 152 1.91 -4.16 12.21
C SER A 152 0.85 -3.48 13.08
N VAL A 153 -0.44 -3.65 12.77
CA VAL A 153 -1.53 -2.89 13.37
C VAL A 153 -2.29 -3.71 14.41
N GLY A 154 -2.49 -3.14 15.61
CA GLY A 154 -3.34 -3.69 16.66
C GLY A 154 -2.66 -4.74 17.55
N ASP A 155 -3.44 -5.33 18.46
CA ASP A 155 -3.03 -6.42 19.32
C ASP A 155 -2.90 -7.76 18.54
N ALA A 156 -2.37 -8.80 19.20
CA ALA A 156 -2.13 -10.10 18.56
C ALA A 156 -3.43 -10.76 18.02
N LYS A 157 -4.55 -10.59 18.73
CA LYS A 157 -5.87 -11.13 18.31
C LYS A 157 -6.34 -10.44 17.04
N PHE A 158 -6.23 -9.10 16.98
CA PHE A 158 -6.61 -8.30 15.83
C PHE A 158 -5.73 -8.59 14.61
N LYS A 159 -4.42 -8.74 14.81
CA LYS A 159 -3.49 -9.13 13.74
C LYS A 159 -3.87 -10.47 13.11
N LYS A 160 -4.19 -11.47 13.94
CA LYS A 160 -4.61 -12.79 13.43
C LYS A 160 -5.89 -12.68 12.61
N LYS A 161 -6.95 -12.06 13.15
CA LYS A 161 -8.24 -11.83 12.45
C LYS A 161 -8.03 -11.04 11.14
N GLY A 162 -7.21 -10.00 11.17
CA GLY A 162 -6.88 -9.20 9.99
C GLY A 162 -6.16 -10.00 8.91
N MET A 163 -5.19 -10.83 9.28
CA MET A 163 -4.48 -11.70 8.33
C MET A 163 -5.37 -12.76 7.69
N GLU A 164 -6.34 -13.31 8.42
CA GLU A 164 -7.32 -14.25 7.88
C GLU A 164 -8.21 -13.58 6.82
N ILE A 165 -8.76 -12.40 7.14
CA ILE A 165 -9.56 -11.61 6.19
C ILE A 165 -8.75 -11.20 4.98
N PHE A 166 -7.52 -10.74 5.20
CA PHE A 166 -6.63 -10.34 4.13
C PHE A 166 -6.33 -11.51 3.17
N ARG A 167 -6.01 -12.70 3.70
CA ARG A 167 -5.78 -13.89 2.88
C ARG A 167 -7.00 -14.28 2.07
N GLU A 168 -8.19 -14.14 2.64
CA GLU A 168 -9.45 -14.41 1.92
C GLU A 168 -9.63 -13.43 0.76
N ARG A 169 -9.40 -12.14 0.98
CA ARG A 169 -9.44 -11.11 -0.07
C ARG A 169 -8.43 -11.35 -1.18
N MET A 170 -7.24 -11.83 -0.83
CA MET A 170 -6.17 -12.10 -1.81
C MET A 170 -6.46 -13.27 -2.76
N LYS A 171 -7.45 -14.12 -2.48
CA LYS A 171 -7.81 -15.23 -3.40
C LYS A 171 -8.32 -14.70 -4.73
N ASP A 172 -9.05 -13.58 -4.71
CA ASP A 172 -9.73 -12.98 -5.86
C ASP A 172 -9.09 -11.64 -6.30
N SER A 173 -7.95 -11.27 -5.73
CA SER A 173 -7.31 -9.96 -5.95
C SER A 173 -5.81 -10.10 -6.12
N THR A 174 -5.21 -9.12 -6.77
CA THR A 174 -3.75 -9.03 -6.93
C THR A 174 -3.14 -8.12 -5.89
N VAL A 175 -1.94 -8.42 -5.43
CA VAL A 175 -1.26 -7.63 -4.40
C VAL A 175 0.03 -7.03 -4.92
N ILE A 176 0.23 -5.74 -4.64
CA ILE A 176 1.51 -5.06 -4.79
C ILE A 176 2.02 -4.74 -3.39
N VAL A 177 3.10 -5.39 -2.98
CA VAL A 177 3.69 -5.26 -1.65
C VAL A 177 4.96 -4.44 -1.72
N VAL A 178 5.02 -3.37 -0.98
CA VAL A 178 6.26 -2.61 -0.73
C VAL A 178 6.79 -2.99 0.64
N SER A 179 7.97 -3.55 0.72
CA SER A 179 8.57 -3.92 2.01
C SER A 179 10.10 -3.86 1.98
N HIS A 180 10.69 -3.63 3.17
CA HIS A 180 12.10 -3.91 3.43
C HIS A 180 12.32 -5.32 3.99
N SER A 181 11.24 -6.04 4.34
CA SER A 181 11.28 -7.41 4.84
C SER A 181 11.17 -8.41 3.70
N VAL A 182 12.23 -9.16 3.47
CA VAL A 182 12.25 -10.24 2.47
C VAL A 182 11.19 -11.29 2.78
N SER A 183 10.97 -11.62 4.07
CA SER A 183 9.98 -12.62 4.47
C SER A 183 8.55 -12.24 4.08
N ASN A 184 8.20 -10.94 4.15
CA ASN A 184 6.89 -10.48 3.71
C ASN A 184 6.73 -10.65 2.19
N ILE A 185 7.78 -10.35 1.41
CA ILE A 185 7.76 -10.51 -0.04
C ILE A 185 7.63 -11.98 -0.42
N THR A 186 8.44 -12.86 0.16
CA THR A 186 8.43 -14.31 -0.18
C THR A 186 7.13 -15.01 0.23
N SER A 187 6.44 -14.51 1.27
CA SER A 187 5.19 -15.11 1.73
C SER A 187 3.95 -14.67 0.94
N LEU A 188 4.00 -13.51 0.27
CA LEU A 188 2.83 -12.89 -0.35
C LEU A 188 2.95 -12.75 -1.87
N CYS A 189 4.17 -12.76 -2.41
CA CYS A 189 4.43 -12.43 -3.81
C CYS A 189 5.01 -13.62 -4.57
N THR A 190 4.74 -13.65 -5.87
CA THR A 190 5.32 -14.61 -6.82
C THR A 190 6.42 -13.98 -7.67
N LYS A 191 6.52 -12.65 -7.68
CA LYS A 191 7.50 -11.87 -8.43
C LYS A 191 8.03 -10.73 -7.55
N ALA A 192 9.30 -10.35 -7.76
CA ALA A 192 9.86 -9.18 -7.10
C ALA A 192 10.62 -8.27 -8.08
N VAL A 193 10.57 -6.97 -7.81
CA VAL A 193 11.37 -5.94 -8.48
C VAL A 193 12.15 -5.15 -7.44
N VAL A 194 13.32 -4.64 -7.81
CA VAL A 194 14.15 -3.82 -6.93
C VAL A 194 14.06 -2.37 -7.37
N LEU A 195 13.60 -1.49 -6.48
CA LEU A 195 13.65 -0.04 -6.67
C LEU A 195 14.95 0.49 -6.10
N ASP A 196 15.85 0.88 -6.98
CA ASP A 196 17.16 1.41 -6.63
C ASP A 196 17.55 2.52 -7.61
N GLU A 197 18.22 3.58 -7.14
CA GLU A 197 18.64 4.74 -7.95
C GLU A 197 17.51 5.31 -8.82
N ALA A 198 16.31 5.43 -8.24
CA ALA A 198 15.09 5.91 -8.89
C ALA A 198 14.58 5.04 -10.06
N LYS A 199 15.09 3.85 -10.29
CA LYS A 199 14.73 2.93 -11.37
C LYS A 199 14.28 1.58 -10.86
N PHE A 200 13.47 0.87 -11.67
CA PHE A 200 13.22 -0.54 -11.47
C PHE A 200 14.35 -1.36 -12.05
N LYS A 201 14.97 -2.19 -11.23
CA LYS A 201 15.92 -3.22 -11.64
C LYS A 201 15.17 -4.56 -11.65
N LEU A 202 15.04 -5.16 -12.82
CA LEU A 202 14.30 -6.40 -13.05
C LEU A 202 15.30 -7.56 -13.14
N TYR A 203 14.94 -8.68 -12.53
CA TYR A 203 15.74 -9.91 -12.53
C TYR A 203 14.86 -11.08 -12.95
N PRO A 204 15.42 -12.14 -13.55
CA PRO A 204 14.67 -13.28 -14.05
C PRO A 204 13.85 -13.99 -12.95
N THR A 205 14.39 -14.07 -11.74
CA THR A 205 13.73 -14.74 -10.61
C THR A 205 13.56 -13.81 -9.41
N MET A 206 12.65 -14.20 -8.53
CA MET A 206 12.46 -13.49 -7.24
C MET A 206 13.69 -13.65 -6.34
N GLU A 207 14.33 -14.81 -6.38
CA GLU A 207 15.53 -15.11 -5.60
C GLU A 207 16.67 -14.16 -5.97
N GLU A 208 16.93 -13.96 -7.27
CA GLU A 208 17.93 -13.00 -7.74
C GLU A 208 17.62 -11.57 -7.31
N SER A 209 16.36 -11.16 -7.40
CA SER A 209 15.91 -9.84 -6.89
C SER A 209 16.23 -9.67 -5.42
N ILE A 210 16.02 -10.72 -4.62
CA ILE A 210 16.29 -10.73 -3.17
C ILE A 210 17.80 -10.69 -2.89
N GLU A 211 18.60 -11.45 -3.62
CA GLU A 211 20.07 -11.46 -3.45
C GLU A 211 20.68 -10.09 -3.74
N VAL A 212 20.26 -9.46 -4.84
CA VAL A 212 20.71 -8.10 -5.18
C VAL A 212 20.28 -7.10 -4.13
N TYR A 213 19.02 -7.17 -3.67
CA TYR A 213 18.56 -6.30 -2.60
C TYR A 213 19.40 -6.43 -1.30
N LYS A 214 19.73 -7.67 -0.88
CA LYS A 214 20.60 -7.93 0.28
C LYS A 214 22.00 -7.34 0.07
N ALA A 215 22.58 -7.49 -1.11
CA ALA A 215 23.89 -6.93 -1.46
C ALA A 215 23.90 -5.40 -1.40
N LEU A 216 22.83 -4.73 -1.85
CA LEU A 216 22.65 -3.28 -1.74
C LEU A 216 22.64 -2.84 -0.26
N GLY A 217 21.94 -3.58 0.61
CA GLY A 217 21.91 -3.31 2.05
C GLY A 217 23.30 -3.39 2.69
N GLN A 218 24.10 -4.40 2.33
CA GLN A 218 25.46 -4.58 2.84
C GLN A 218 26.40 -3.45 2.39
N LYS A 219 26.33 -3.01 1.14
CA LYS A 219 27.14 -1.88 0.61
C LYS A 219 26.88 -0.60 1.39
N VAL A 220 25.63 -0.29 1.70
CA VAL A 220 25.27 0.92 2.47
C VAL A 220 25.80 0.85 3.91
N LEU A 221 25.80 -0.33 4.53
CA LEU A 221 26.36 -0.52 5.85
C LEU A 221 27.89 -0.41 5.86
N ALA A 222 28.57 -0.90 4.84
CA ALA A 222 30.00 -0.81 4.68
C ALA A 222 30.50 0.63 4.39
N GLY A 223 29.74 1.41 3.63
CA GLY A 223 30.08 2.80 3.30
C GLY A 223 29.77 3.83 4.41
N ARG A 224 29.19 3.40 5.54
CA ARG A 224 28.94 4.25 6.74
C ARG A 224 30.00 4.10 7.83
N LYS A 225 31.02 3.30 7.63
CA LYS A 225 32.22 3.19 8.47
C LYS A 225 33.33 4.08 7.89
#